data_6716e4eca0d72b68a9e883358020a2a1
#
_entry.id   6716e4eca0d72b68a9e883358020a2a1
#
_cell.length_a   1.000
_cell.length_b   1.000
_cell.length_c   1.000
_cell.angle_alpha   90.00
_cell.angle_beta   90.00
_cell.angle_gamma   90.00
#
_symmetry.space_group_name_H-M   'P 1'
#
loop_
_entity.id
_entity.type
_entity.pdbx_description
1 polymer ?
#
loop_
_entity_poly.entity_id
_entity_poly.type
_entity_poly.pdbx_seq_one_letter_code
_entity_poly.pdbx_strand_id
1 'polypeptide(L)'
;LAGGKGSLPLAGTAVYMTSYSRLLNNRPWENGFKARPWLYQTPMDILIKASNGASDFGNKFGQPLICGSVLTFEHTEDADRLGFDKVIMQAGGIGYGKADQALKDIPKKDDQIVILGGDNYRIGMGGAAVSSSDTGEFSSGIELNAVQRSNPEMQKRAANAIRGMVESEKNFIVSIHDHGAGGHLNCLSELVEDTGGHINLDALPIGDPTLSDKELVGNESQERMGLVIAEKHLETLHKIAAR
;
A
#
# COMPACT_ATOMS: atom_id res chain seq x y z
N LEU A 1 5.88 2.39 8.40
CA LEU A 1 5.94 3.86 8.56
C LEU A 1 4.81 4.39 9.44
N ALA A 2 3.57 3.97 9.22
CA ALA A 2 2.36 4.50 9.88
C ALA A 2 2.07 3.93 11.28
N GLY A 3 3.01 3.29 11.93
CA GLY A 3 2.83 2.80 13.30
C GLY A 3 3.00 3.90 14.34
N GLY A 4 2.00 4.11 15.22
CA GLY A 4 2.07 5.11 16.29
C GLY A 4 2.28 6.53 15.77
N LYS A 5 3.40 7.15 16.16
CA LYS A 5 3.86 8.46 15.68
C LYS A 5 4.94 8.35 14.60
N GLY A 6 5.00 7.21 13.94
CA GLY A 6 5.95 6.87 12.90
C GLY A 6 6.94 5.78 13.35
N SER A 7 7.37 4.99 12.37
CA SER A 7 8.31 3.87 12.56
C SER A 7 9.20 3.71 11.33
N LEU A 8 10.25 2.92 11.45
CA LEU A 8 11.24 2.70 10.40
C LEU A 8 11.11 1.25 9.89
N PRO A 9 10.57 1.01 8.71
CA PRO A 9 10.65 -0.29 8.08
C PRO A 9 12.10 -0.59 7.67
N LEU A 10 12.56 -1.81 7.95
CA LEU A 10 13.95 -2.22 7.73
C LEU A 10 14.08 -3.25 6.61
N ALA A 11 13.20 -4.26 6.58
CA ALA A 11 13.24 -5.33 5.60
C ALA A 11 11.85 -5.93 5.37
N GLY A 12 11.62 -6.47 4.20
CA GLY A 12 10.36 -7.10 3.82
C GLY A 12 10.42 -8.62 3.73
N THR A 13 9.26 -9.25 3.82
CA THR A 13 9.03 -10.65 3.50
C THR A 13 7.82 -10.78 2.59
N ALA A 14 7.76 -11.82 1.75
CA ALA A 14 6.61 -12.07 0.90
C ALA A 14 6.28 -13.56 0.82
N VAL A 15 4.99 -13.88 0.95
CA VAL A 15 4.46 -15.22 0.69
C VAL A 15 3.55 -15.15 -0.53
N TYR A 16 3.83 -15.97 -1.53
CA TYR A 16 3.04 -16.04 -2.74
C TYR A 16 2.24 -17.34 -2.74
N MET A 17 0.93 -17.23 -3.00
CA MET A 17 0.02 -18.34 -3.09
C MET A 17 -0.63 -18.37 -4.46
N THR A 18 -0.50 -19.49 -5.17
CA THR A 18 -1.09 -19.69 -6.50
C THR A 18 -1.58 -21.13 -6.67
N SER A 19 -2.36 -21.37 -7.70
CA SER A 19 -2.54 -22.72 -8.23
C SER A 19 -1.20 -23.30 -8.70
N TYR A 20 -1.14 -24.60 -8.97
CA TYR A 20 0.11 -25.25 -9.36
C TYR A 20 0.79 -24.56 -10.54
N SER A 21 2.06 -24.23 -10.35
CA SER A 21 2.82 -23.44 -11.31
C SER A 21 3.24 -24.21 -12.57
N ARG A 22 3.31 -25.53 -12.47
CA ARG A 22 3.77 -26.45 -13.54
C ARG A 22 5.12 -26.04 -14.14
N LEU A 23 5.97 -25.48 -13.26
CA LEU A 23 7.33 -25.04 -13.62
C LEU A 23 8.22 -26.18 -14.11
N LEU A 24 8.05 -27.35 -13.52
CA LEU A 24 8.82 -28.54 -13.83
C LEU A 24 7.82 -29.69 -14.10
N ASN A 25 7.91 -30.29 -15.26
CA ASN A 25 7.03 -31.39 -15.67
C ASN A 25 7.20 -32.67 -14.84
N ASN A 26 8.00 -32.68 -13.80
CA ASN A 26 8.35 -33.83 -12.99
C ASN A 26 7.79 -33.81 -11.57
N ARG A 27 6.92 -32.84 -11.22
CA ARG A 27 6.29 -32.81 -9.90
C ARG A 27 5.08 -33.74 -9.87
N PRO A 28 5.15 -34.88 -9.12
CA PRO A 28 4.11 -35.92 -9.17
C PRO A 28 2.73 -35.38 -8.68
N TRP A 29 2.72 -34.47 -7.74
CA TRP A 29 1.47 -33.88 -7.22
C TRP A 29 0.77 -32.96 -8.22
N GLU A 30 1.47 -32.42 -9.21
CA GLU A 30 0.88 -31.57 -10.24
C GLU A 30 0.30 -32.40 -11.41
N ASN A 31 0.78 -33.64 -11.62
CA ASN A 31 0.43 -34.45 -12.78
C ASN A 31 -1.02 -34.94 -12.80
N GLY A 32 -1.68 -35.01 -11.64
CA GLY A 32 -3.09 -35.40 -11.53
C GLY A 32 -4.08 -34.31 -11.93
N PHE A 33 -3.63 -33.07 -12.18
CA PHE A 33 -4.47 -31.91 -12.40
C PHE A 33 -4.25 -31.31 -13.78
N LYS A 34 -5.33 -31.17 -14.55
CA LYS A 34 -5.28 -30.47 -15.83
C LYS A 34 -5.11 -28.97 -15.57
N ALA A 35 -4.24 -28.31 -16.34
CA ALA A 35 -4.15 -26.86 -16.34
C ALA A 35 -5.52 -26.23 -16.67
N ARG A 36 -5.84 -25.14 -15.98
CA ARG A 36 -7.04 -24.37 -16.22
C ARG A 36 -6.76 -23.25 -17.23
N PRO A 37 -7.76 -22.77 -17.97
CA PRO A 37 -7.65 -21.50 -18.67
C PRO A 37 -7.52 -20.38 -17.63
N TRP A 38 -6.55 -19.49 -17.84
CA TRP A 38 -6.32 -18.33 -16.98
C TRP A 38 -6.80 -17.07 -17.68
N LEU A 39 -7.41 -16.16 -16.91
CA LEU A 39 -7.97 -14.94 -17.46
C LEU A 39 -6.92 -14.02 -18.07
N TYR A 40 -5.77 -13.87 -17.38
CA TYR A 40 -4.74 -12.91 -17.76
C TYR A 40 -3.35 -13.55 -17.90
N GLN A 41 -2.92 -14.33 -16.94
CA GLN A 41 -1.57 -14.88 -16.86
C GLN A 41 -1.57 -16.26 -16.21
N THR A 42 -0.59 -17.07 -16.55
CA THR A 42 -0.39 -18.38 -15.89
C THR A 42 0.13 -18.20 -14.46
N PRO A 43 -0.07 -19.16 -13.54
CA PRO A 43 0.50 -19.14 -12.21
C PRO A 43 2.02 -18.93 -12.21
N MET A 44 2.72 -19.52 -13.17
CA MET A 44 4.17 -19.35 -13.33
C MET A 44 4.53 -17.89 -13.65
N ASP A 45 3.86 -17.28 -14.62
CA ASP A 45 4.12 -15.91 -15.02
C ASP A 45 3.85 -14.94 -13.88
N ILE A 46 2.78 -15.18 -13.11
CA ILE A 46 2.42 -14.39 -11.94
C ILE A 46 3.51 -14.48 -10.87
N LEU A 47 3.96 -15.68 -10.52
CA LEU A 47 5.01 -15.88 -9.52
C LEU A 47 6.31 -15.18 -9.90
N ILE A 48 6.73 -15.29 -11.15
CA ILE A 48 7.94 -14.63 -11.64
C ILE A 48 7.80 -13.10 -11.56
N LYS A 49 6.70 -12.55 -12.08
CA LYS A 49 6.47 -11.10 -12.11
C LYS A 49 6.27 -10.52 -10.71
N ALA A 50 5.51 -11.19 -9.85
CA ALA A 50 5.28 -10.74 -8.48
C ALA A 50 6.58 -10.74 -7.67
N SER A 51 7.39 -11.80 -7.78
CA SER A 51 8.68 -11.89 -7.11
C SER A 51 9.66 -10.80 -7.62
N ASN A 52 9.75 -10.61 -8.93
CA ASN A 52 10.57 -9.56 -9.52
C ASN A 52 10.12 -8.17 -9.07
N GLY A 53 8.81 -7.90 -9.08
CA GLY A 53 8.26 -6.62 -8.64
C GLY A 53 8.54 -6.32 -7.17
N ALA A 54 8.36 -7.29 -6.29
CA ALA A 54 8.63 -7.14 -4.87
C ALA A 54 10.12 -6.90 -4.58
N SER A 55 11.02 -7.64 -5.24
CA SER A 55 12.47 -7.47 -5.09
C SER A 55 12.95 -6.15 -5.66
N ASP A 56 12.47 -5.75 -6.83
CA ASP A 56 12.85 -4.50 -7.48
C ASP A 56 12.41 -3.28 -6.65
N PHE A 57 11.16 -3.29 -6.19
CA PHE A 57 10.65 -2.24 -5.31
C PHE A 57 11.43 -2.18 -3.99
N GLY A 58 11.62 -3.31 -3.32
CA GLY A 58 12.33 -3.38 -2.04
C GLY A 58 13.77 -2.87 -2.16
N ASN A 59 14.47 -3.22 -3.21
CA ASN A 59 15.84 -2.76 -3.46
C ASN A 59 15.90 -1.25 -3.72
N LYS A 60 15.02 -0.71 -4.55
CA LYS A 60 14.94 0.73 -4.84
C LYS A 60 14.56 1.55 -3.62
N PHE A 61 13.67 1.02 -2.80
CA PHE A 61 13.23 1.69 -1.58
C PHE A 61 14.25 1.59 -0.44
N GLY A 62 15.17 0.65 -0.49
CA GLY A 62 16.14 0.38 0.58
C GLY A 62 15.55 -0.47 1.71
N GLN A 63 14.58 -1.31 1.39
CA GLN A 63 13.94 -2.30 2.27
C GLN A 63 14.01 -3.66 1.59
N PRO A 64 15.15 -4.35 1.64
CA PRO A 64 15.35 -5.57 0.90
C PRO A 64 14.36 -6.65 1.32
N LEU A 65 13.93 -7.44 0.35
CA LEU A 65 13.16 -8.65 0.59
C LEU A 65 14.12 -9.73 1.11
N ILE A 66 13.99 -10.09 2.39
CA ILE A 66 14.97 -10.96 3.08
C ILE A 66 14.58 -12.43 3.10
N CYS A 67 13.29 -12.74 3.04
CA CYS A 67 12.80 -14.10 2.94
C CYS A 67 11.37 -14.13 2.40
N GLY A 68 10.91 -15.33 2.06
CA GLY A 68 9.55 -15.55 1.63
C GLY A 68 9.27 -17.03 1.40
N SER A 69 8.06 -17.31 0.95
CA SER A 69 7.62 -18.68 0.63
C SER A 69 6.73 -18.69 -0.59
N VAL A 70 6.71 -19.80 -1.30
CA VAL A 70 5.75 -20.08 -2.37
C VAL A 70 4.89 -21.25 -1.93
N LEU A 71 3.60 -21.02 -1.85
CA LEU A 71 2.59 -22.03 -1.55
C LEU A 71 1.72 -22.25 -2.78
N THR A 72 1.56 -23.50 -3.19
CA THR A 72 0.70 -23.85 -4.31
C THR A 72 -0.31 -24.90 -3.89
N PHE A 73 -1.53 -24.76 -4.38
CA PHE A 73 -2.61 -25.68 -4.03
C PHE A 73 -3.60 -25.82 -5.17
N GLU A 74 -3.90 -27.07 -5.52
CA GLU A 74 -5.06 -27.49 -6.30
C GLU A 74 -5.60 -28.78 -5.70
N HIS A 75 -6.91 -28.93 -5.64
CA HIS A 75 -7.59 -30.11 -5.14
C HIS A 75 -8.88 -30.35 -5.90
N THR A 76 -9.29 -31.60 -6.01
CA THR A 76 -10.60 -31.96 -6.55
C THR A 76 -11.35 -32.74 -5.49
N GLU A 77 -12.54 -32.28 -5.15
CA GLU A 77 -13.45 -32.93 -4.21
C GLU A 77 -14.81 -33.03 -4.88
N ASP A 78 -15.32 -34.24 -5.03
CA ASP A 78 -16.50 -34.53 -5.82
C ASP A 78 -16.39 -34.01 -7.27
N ALA A 79 -17.21 -33.02 -7.63
CA ALA A 79 -17.17 -32.37 -8.94
C ALA A 79 -16.45 -31.00 -8.90
N ASP A 80 -16.07 -30.53 -7.72
CA ASP A 80 -15.49 -29.19 -7.52
C ASP A 80 -13.97 -29.21 -7.63
N ARG A 81 -13.45 -28.19 -8.27
CA ARG A 81 -12.00 -27.96 -8.38
C ARG A 81 -11.62 -26.75 -7.54
N LEU A 82 -10.89 -27.00 -6.48
CA LEU A 82 -10.43 -26.01 -5.52
C LEU A 82 -8.97 -25.62 -5.82
N GLY A 83 -8.61 -24.37 -5.61
CA GLY A 83 -7.23 -23.92 -5.77
C GLY A 83 -7.07 -22.45 -5.40
N PHE A 84 -5.84 -21.97 -5.33
CA PHE A 84 -5.55 -20.54 -5.22
C PHE A 84 -5.64 -19.90 -6.61
N ASP A 85 -6.85 -19.80 -7.14
CA ASP A 85 -7.09 -19.28 -8.50
C ASP A 85 -6.94 -17.75 -8.57
N LYS A 86 -7.27 -17.06 -7.49
CA LYS A 86 -6.91 -15.67 -7.27
C LYS A 86 -5.59 -15.63 -6.52
N VAL A 87 -4.57 -15.05 -7.12
CA VAL A 87 -3.25 -14.95 -6.49
C VAL A 87 -3.32 -14.18 -5.19
N ILE A 88 -2.78 -14.77 -4.15
CA ILE A 88 -2.65 -14.14 -2.84
C ILE A 88 -1.18 -13.84 -2.61
N MET A 89 -0.88 -12.59 -2.25
CA MET A 89 0.43 -12.19 -1.78
C MET A 89 0.29 -11.66 -0.36
N GLN A 90 0.95 -12.31 0.58
CA GLN A 90 1.06 -11.83 1.96
C GLN A 90 2.40 -11.12 2.13
N ALA A 91 2.34 -9.83 2.34
CA ALA A 91 3.49 -9.01 2.66
C ALA A 91 3.67 -8.92 4.18
N GLY A 92 4.91 -8.99 4.62
CA GLY A 92 5.30 -8.81 6.00
C GLY A 92 6.66 -8.11 6.08
N GLY A 93 7.18 -7.97 7.28
CA GLY A 93 8.50 -7.37 7.43
C GLY A 93 8.92 -7.14 8.85
N ILE A 94 10.07 -6.51 8.99
CA ILE A 94 10.66 -6.10 10.25
C ILE A 94 10.84 -4.59 10.21
N GLY A 95 10.46 -3.93 11.30
CA GLY A 95 10.65 -2.50 11.49
C GLY A 95 11.19 -2.18 12.87
N TYR A 96 11.55 -0.93 13.06
CA TYR A 96 11.98 -0.37 14.32
C TYR A 96 11.10 0.82 14.70
N GLY A 97 10.74 0.92 15.95
CA GLY A 97 10.05 2.08 16.52
C GLY A 97 10.52 2.35 17.96
N LYS A 98 10.46 3.59 18.37
CA LYS A 98 10.73 3.97 19.77
C LYS A 98 9.48 3.67 20.62
N ALA A 99 9.66 3.12 21.80
CA ALA A 99 8.56 2.71 22.67
C ALA A 99 7.64 3.89 23.08
N ASP A 100 8.20 5.08 23.28
CA ASP A 100 7.47 6.32 23.57
C ASP A 100 6.72 6.90 22.37
N GLN A 101 6.92 6.35 21.18
CA GLN A 101 6.26 6.73 19.93
C GLN A 101 5.32 5.64 19.42
N ALA A 102 5.11 4.56 20.17
CA ALA A 102 4.31 3.41 19.74
C ALA A 102 2.82 3.71 19.64
N LEU A 103 2.33 4.69 20.36
CA LEU A 103 0.93 5.13 20.34
C LEU A 103 0.83 6.52 19.71
N LYS A 104 -0.29 6.75 19.00
CA LYS A 104 -0.66 8.08 18.50
C LYS A 104 -1.03 8.98 19.68
N ASP A 105 -0.69 10.26 19.58
CA ASP A 105 -1.23 11.29 20.46
C ASP A 105 -2.59 11.76 19.91
N ILE A 106 -3.40 12.36 20.77
CA ILE A 106 -4.71 12.94 20.38
C ILE A 106 -4.47 14.32 19.79
N PRO A 107 -4.97 14.59 18.56
CA PRO A 107 -4.92 15.93 17.96
C PRO A 107 -5.56 17.00 18.85
N LYS A 108 -5.08 18.22 18.76
CA LYS A 108 -5.62 19.38 19.47
C LYS A 108 -6.16 20.39 18.48
N LYS A 109 -6.98 21.29 19.00
CA LYS A 109 -7.45 22.44 18.21
C LYS A 109 -6.24 23.19 17.62
N ASP A 110 -6.34 23.56 16.36
CA ASP A 110 -5.33 24.25 15.55
C ASP A 110 -4.12 23.38 15.13
N ASP A 111 -4.10 22.09 15.48
CA ASP A 111 -3.17 21.15 14.84
C ASP A 111 -3.52 21.00 13.35
N GLN A 112 -2.51 20.83 12.52
CA GLN A 112 -2.64 20.82 11.06
C GLN A 112 -2.62 19.39 10.52
N ILE A 113 -3.57 19.10 9.64
CA ILE A 113 -3.58 17.89 8.83
C ILE A 113 -2.65 18.10 7.64
N VAL A 114 -1.68 17.25 7.47
CA VAL A 114 -0.67 17.34 6.41
C VAL A 114 -0.65 16.07 5.59
N ILE A 115 -0.51 16.20 4.28
CA ILE A 115 -0.32 15.09 3.36
C ILE A 115 1.09 15.19 2.79
N LEU A 116 1.83 14.08 2.89
CA LEU A 116 3.08 13.86 2.17
C LEU A 116 2.82 12.92 1.00
N GLY A 117 3.20 13.32 -0.21
CA GLY A 117 3.03 12.51 -1.41
C GLY A 117 2.86 13.32 -2.67
N GLY A 118 2.54 12.65 -3.77
CA GLY A 118 2.42 13.25 -5.09
C GLY A 118 1.00 13.65 -5.49
N ASP A 119 0.89 14.13 -6.73
CA ASP A 119 -0.35 14.57 -7.34
C ASP A 119 -1.39 13.44 -7.46
N ASN A 120 -2.65 13.83 -7.50
CA ASN A 120 -3.77 12.92 -7.71
C ASN A 120 -4.06 12.72 -9.20
N TYR A 121 -4.19 11.46 -9.61
CA TYR A 121 -4.55 11.03 -10.97
C TYR A 121 -5.71 10.04 -10.93
N ARG A 122 -6.37 9.80 -12.07
CA ARG A 122 -7.45 8.80 -12.19
C ARG A 122 -6.88 7.38 -12.25
N ILE A 123 -6.21 6.96 -11.19
CA ILE A 123 -5.67 5.62 -10.97
C ILE A 123 -5.77 5.28 -9.48
N GLY A 124 -5.92 4.01 -9.13
CA GLY A 124 -6.18 3.60 -7.75
C GLY A 124 -7.61 3.86 -7.31
N MET A 125 -8.55 3.90 -8.26
CA MET A 125 -9.95 4.21 -8.00
C MET A 125 -10.69 2.96 -7.52
N GLY A 126 -11.06 2.92 -6.24
CA GLY A 126 -11.79 1.80 -5.67
C GLY A 126 -11.00 0.50 -5.62
N GLY A 127 -9.67 0.57 -5.51
CA GLY A 127 -8.78 -0.60 -5.55
C GLY A 127 -9.10 -1.66 -4.51
N ALA A 128 -9.46 -1.26 -3.30
CA ALA A 128 -9.86 -2.18 -2.25
C ALA A 128 -11.17 -2.93 -2.58
N ALA A 129 -12.15 -2.24 -3.15
CA ALA A 129 -13.41 -2.86 -3.56
C ALA A 129 -13.20 -3.86 -4.70
N VAL A 130 -12.48 -3.47 -5.75
CA VAL A 130 -12.17 -4.34 -6.89
C VAL A 130 -11.31 -5.55 -6.48
N SER A 131 -10.33 -5.36 -5.59
CA SER A 131 -9.50 -6.47 -5.12
C SER A 131 -10.27 -7.49 -4.28
N SER A 132 -11.41 -7.10 -3.70
CA SER A 132 -12.28 -7.97 -2.91
C SER A 132 -13.32 -8.73 -3.74
N SER A 133 -13.49 -8.37 -5.02
CA SER A 133 -14.41 -9.03 -5.94
C SER A 133 -13.76 -10.19 -6.68
N ASP A 134 -14.56 -11.04 -7.31
CA ASP A 134 -14.05 -12.13 -8.13
C ASP A 134 -13.33 -11.59 -9.37
N THR A 135 -12.23 -12.23 -9.72
CA THR A 135 -11.45 -11.84 -10.91
C THR A 135 -12.26 -12.03 -12.17
N GLY A 136 -12.39 -10.95 -12.96
CA GLY A 136 -13.21 -10.90 -14.18
C GLY A 136 -14.67 -10.51 -13.95
N GLU A 137 -15.06 -10.15 -12.72
CA GLU A 137 -16.39 -9.63 -12.40
C GLU A 137 -16.61 -8.26 -13.07
N PHE A 138 -15.58 -7.43 -13.10
CA PHE A 138 -15.61 -6.12 -13.75
C PHE A 138 -14.96 -6.15 -15.13
N SER A 139 -15.23 -5.12 -15.92
CA SER A 139 -14.51 -4.93 -17.18
C SER A 139 -13.02 -4.69 -16.94
N SER A 140 -12.17 -5.12 -17.88
CA SER A 140 -10.70 -4.93 -17.77
C SER A 140 -10.29 -3.48 -17.53
N GLY A 141 -11.06 -2.51 -18.05
CA GLY A 141 -10.79 -1.08 -17.83
C GLY A 141 -10.99 -0.68 -16.37
N ILE A 142 -12.03 -1.19 -15.72
CA ILE A 142 -12.28 -0.93 -14.28
C ILE A 142 -11.21 -1.60 -13.43
N GLU A 143 -10.90 -2.86 -13.70
CA GLU A 143 -9.88 -3.61 -12.96
C GLU A 143 -8.48 -2.99 -13.07
N LEU A 144 -8.10 -2.50 -14.24
CA LEU A 144 -6.81 -1.83 -14.46
C LEU A 144 -6.76 -0.46 -13.79
N ASN A 145 -7.85 0.30 -13.81
CA ASN A 145 -7.92 1.61 -13.14
C ASN A 145 -7.94 1.50 -11.60
N ALA A 146 -8.32 0.36 -11.07
CA ALA A 146 -8.28 0.08 -9.64
C ALA A 146 -6.87 -0.21 -9.13
N VAL A 147 -5.91 -0.51 -10.00
CA VAL A 147 -4.51 -0.72 -9.63
C VAL A 147 -3.94 0.59 -9.11
N GLN A 148 -3.42 0.55 -7.88
CA GLN A 148 -2.80 1.73 -7.27
C GLN A 148 -1.53 2.13 -8.02
N ARG A 149 -1.33 3.45 -8.14
CA ARG A 149 -0.11 3.99 -8.75
C ARG A 149 1.12 3.62 -7.94
N SER A 150 2.13 3.09 -8.61
CA SER A 150 3.45 2.88 -8.05
C SER A 150 4.36 4.06 -8.41
N ASN A 151 4.77 4.82 -7.40
CA ASN A 151 5.76 5.88 -7.53
C ASN A 151 6.82 5.72 -6.43
N PRO A 152 7.81 4.84 -6.62
CA PRO A 152 8.80 4.51 -5.61
C PRO A 152 9.69 5.71 -5.22
N GLU A 153 9.93 6.64 -6.13
CA GLU A 153 10.68 7.87 -5.81
C GLU A 153 9.90 8.74 -4.82
N MET A 154 8.64 9.06 -5.13
CA MET A 154 7.80 9.86 -4.24
C MET A 154 7.59 9.19 -2.89
N GLN A 155 7.36 7.89 -2.89
CA GLN A 155 7.23 7.13 -1.65
C GLN A 155 8.51 7.17 -0.82
N LYS A 156 9.69 7.10 -1.46
CA LYS A 156 10.97 7.23 -0.78
C LYS A 156 11.18 8.63 -0.19
N ARG A 157 10.78 9.67 -0.92
CA ARG A 157 10.84 11.07 -0.43
C ARG A 157 9.93 11.25 0.79
N ALA A 158 8.68 10.79 0.73
CA ALA A 158 7.76 10.83 1.86
C ALA A 158 8.31 10.05 3.08
N ALA A 159 8.85 8.84 2.84
CA ALA A 159 9.47 8.03 3.88
C ALA A 159 10.70 8.71 4.50
N ASN A 160 11.52 9.40 3.72
CA ASN A 160 12.68 10.13 4.22
C ASN A 160 12.27 11.33 5.09
N ALA A 161 11.20 12.04 4.71
CA ALA A 161 10.67 13.12 5.52
C ALA A 161 10.17 12.61 6.89
N ILE A 162 9.43 11.50 6.90
CA ILE A 162 8.98 10.85 8.14
C ILE A 162 10.18 10.37 8.96
N ARG A 163 11.13 9.73 8.33
CA ARG A 163 12.36 9.26 8.97
C ARG A 163 13.12 10.39 9.64
N GLY A 164 13.23 11.54 8.96
CA GLY A 164 13.90 12.74 9.51
C GLY A 164 13.25 13.23 10.81
N MET A 165 11.94 13.03 10.99
CA MET A 165 11.24 13.36 12.23
C MET A 165 11.37 12.26 13.29
N VAL A 166 11.17 11.00 12.89
CA VAL A 166 11.18 9.84 13.81
C VAL A 166 12.55 9.58 14.43
N GLU A 167 13.62 9.76 13.66
CA GLU A 167 15.01 9.59 14.13
C GLU A 167 15.52 10.78 14.95
N SER A 168 14.87 11.95 14.86
CA SER A 168 15.27 13.13 15.62
C SER A 168 15.07 12.93 17.14
N GLU A 169 15.72 13.77 17.95
CA GLU A 169 15.53 13.78 19.41
C GLU A 169 14.07 14.10 19.77
N LYS A 170 13.42 14.95 18.98
CA LYS A 170 12.01 15.32 19.17
C LYS A 170 11.24 14.98 17.90
N ASN A 171 10.38 13.98 18.00
CA ASN A 171 9.39 13.71 16.97
C ASN A 171 8.19 14.64 17.15
N PHE A 172 7.84 15.40 16.11
CA PHE A 172 6.70 16.36 16.16
C PHE A 172 5.40 15.74 15.67
N ILE A 173 5.42 14.51 15.16
CA ILE A 173 4.22 13.83 14.66
C ILE A 173 3.30 13.55 15.84
N VAL A 174 2.07 14.03 15.76
CA VAL A 174 0.99 13.74 16.70
C VAL A 174 0.38 12.38 16.37
N SER A 175 0.01 12.19 15.11
CA SER A 175 -0.49 10.94 14.58
C SER A 175 -0.11 10.80 13.10
N ILE A 176 -0.04 9.56 12.60
CA ILE A 176 0.27 9.27 11.19
C ILE A 176 -0.59 8.10 10.71
N HIS A 177 -1.00 8.15 9.44
CA HIS A 177 -1.74 7.10 8.77
C HIS A 177 -1.34 7.00 7.29
N ASP A 178 -1.40 5.80 6.72
CA ASP A 178 -1.18 5.58 5.30
C ASP A 178 -2.45 5.84 4.48
N HIS A 179 -2.28 6.10 3.18
CA HIS A 179 -3.36 6.23 2.21
C HIS A 179 -3.65 4.87 1.55
N GLY A 180 -4.18 3.93 2.32
CA GLY A 180 -4.66 2.65 1.81
C GLY A 180 -6.05 2.75 1.20
N ALA A 181 -6.89 1.76 1.51
CA ALA A 181 -8.28 1.69 1.07
C ALA A 181 -9.07 2.95 1.42
N GLY A 182 -9.83 3.46 0.46
CA GLY A 182 -10.63 4.69 0.63
C GLY A 182 -9.84 6.00 0.52
N GLY A 183 -8.54 5.94 0.22
CA GLY A 183 -7.71 7.09 -0.13
C GLY A 183 -7.66 8.17 0.94
N HIS A 184 -7.78 9.42 0.51
CA HIS A 184 -7.76 10.57 1.42
C HIS A 184 -8.89 10.54 2.44
N LEU A 185 -10.09 10.11 2.03
CA LEU A 185 -11.24 10.10 2.91
C LEU A 185 -10.96 9.25 4.15
N ASN A 186 -10.54 8.01 3.95
CA ASN A 186 -10.28 7.10 5.06
C ASN A 186 -9.09 7.56 5.91
N CYS A 187 -7.95 7.81 5.27
CA CYS A 187 -6.75 8.24 5.97
C CYS A 187 -6.97 9.48 6.85
N LEU A 188 -7.59 10.52 6.28
CA LEU A 188 -7.72 11.80 6.97
C LEU A 188 -8.82 11.77 8.03
N SER A 189 -9.90 11.00 7.84
CA SER A 189 -10.93 10.81 8.87
C SER A 189 -10.39 10.03 10.07
N GLU A 190 -9.61 8.97 9.85
CA GLU A 190 -9.01 8.19 10.93
C GLU A 190 -7.97 8.99 11.74
N LEU A 191 -7.27 9.94 11.10
CA LEU A 191 -6.33 10.81 11.82
C LEU A 191 -7.00 11.72 12.86
N VAL A 192 -8.26 12.07 12.65
CA VAL A 192 -9.02 13.01 13.47
C VAL A 192 -10.32 12.43 14.02
N GLU A 193 -10.46 11.11 14.11
CA GLU A 193 -11.67 10.43 14.52
C GLU A 193 -12.18 10.89 15.91
N ASP A 194 -11.25 11.14 16.85
CA ASP A 194 -11.59 11.57 18.21
C ASP A 194 -11.95 13.06 18.32
N THR A 195 -11.57 13.87 17.35
CA THR A 195 -11.64 15.35 17.47
C THR A 195 -12.43 16.03 16.37
N GLY A 196 -12.67 15.32 15.28
CA GLY A 196 -13.12 15.94 14.03
C GLY A 196 -12.03 16.81 13.39
N GLY A 197 -12.28 17.26 12.15
CA GLY A 197 -11.33 18.07 11.40
C GLY A 197 -12.01 18.78 10.23
N HIS A 198 -11.29 19.75 9.67
CA HIS A 198 -11.67 20.43 8.43
C HIS A 198 -10.65 20.08 7.33
N ILE A 199 -11.13 19.47 6.26
CA ILE A 199 -10.31 19.08 5.11
C ILE A 199 -10.63 20.01 3.94
N ASN A 200 -9.65 20.78 3.50
CA ASN A 200 -9.78 21.61 2.32
C ASN A 200 -9.38 20.81 1.06
N LEU A 201 -10.35 20.41 0.25
CA LEU A 201 -10.10 19.64 -0.96
C LEU A 201 -9.32 20.42 -2.02
N ASP A 202 -9.49 21.74 -2.07
CA ASP A 202 -8.78 22.61 -3.01
C ASP A 202 -7.26 22.69 -2.72
N ALA A 203 -6.85 22.28 -1.52
CA ALA A 203 -5.44 22.22 -1.15
C ALA A 203 -4.77 20.90 -1.58
N LEU A 204 -5.54 19.92 -2.05
CA LEU A 204 -4.98 18.65 -2.52
C LEU A 204 -4.33 18.82 -3.91
N PRO A 205 -3.11 18.29 -4.13
CA PRO A 205 -2.45 18.43 -5.42
C PRO A 205 -3.18 17.61 -6.50
N ILE A 206 -3.51 18.24 -7.62
CA ILE A 206 -4.26 17.67 -8.73
C ILE A 206 -3.34 17.51 -9.93
N GLY A 207 -3.08 16.26 -10.34
CA GLY A 207 -2.35 15.94 -11.56
C GLY A 207 -3.27 15.73 -12.77
N ASP A 208 -4.52 15.30 -12.54
CA ASP A 208 -5.57 15.21 -13.56
C ASP A 208 -6.70 16.17 -13.23
N PRO A 209 -6.81 17.31 -13.94
CA PRO A 209 -7.82 18.35 -13.67
C PRO A 209 -9.25 17.92 -13.98
N THR A 210 -9.46 16.72 -14.54
CA THR A 210 -10.78 16.16 -14.81
C THR A 210 -11.36 15.33 -13.68
N LEU A 211 -10.62 15.18 -12.57
CA LEU A 211 -11.11 14.49 -11.38
C LEU A 211 -12.26 15.27 -10.73
N SER A 212 -13.32 14.53 -10.40
CA SER A 212 -14.35 15.05 -9.50
C SER A 212 -13.88 14.99 -8.04
N ASP A 213 -14.54 15.74 -7.16
CA ASP A 213 -14.25 15.74 -5.71
C ASP A 213 -14.34 14.33 -5.13
N LYS A 214 -15.31 13.52 -5.59
CA LYS A 214 -15.46 12.11 -5.14
C LYS A 214 -14.28 11.24 -5.54
N GLU A 215 -13.80 11.41 -6.76
CA GLU A 215 -12.62 10.71 -7.27
C GLU A 215 -11.37 11.18 -6.53
N LEU A 216 -11.26 12.48 -6.25
CA LEU A 216 -10.15 13.06 -5.53
C LEU A 216 -10.06 12.50 -4.10
N VAL A 217 -11.14 12.57 -3.31
CA VAL A 217 -11.11 12.10 -1.92
C VAL A 217 -10.94 10.59 -1.79
N GLY A 218 -11.44 9.82 -2.76
CA GLY A 218 -11.32 8.36 -2.78
C GLY A 218 -10.06 7.84 -3.47
N ASN A 219 -9.13 8.72 -3.87
CA ASN A 219 -7.94 8.32 -4.62
C ASN A 219 -6.93 7.58 -3.76
N GLU A 220 -6.77 6.30 -4.03
CA GLU A 220 -5.81 5.43 -3.34
C GLU A 220 -4.43 5.55 -3.97
N SER A 221 -3.40 5.80 -3.16
CA SER A 221 -2.04 5.93 -3.65
C SER A 221 -1.03 5.57 -2.57
N GLN A 222 -0.18 4.59 -2.83
CA GLN A 222 0.76 4.02 -1.87
C GLN A 222 1.90 4.96 -1.45
N GLU A 223 2.19 5.98 -2.25
CA GLU A 223 3.25 6.94 -1.94
C GLU A 223 2.84 7.99 -0.90
N ARG A 224 1.55 8.06 -0.54
CA ARG A 224 1.06 9.09 0.36
C ARG A 224 0.99 8.65 1.81
N MET A 225 1.22 9.62 2.69
CA MET A 225 1.02 9.47 4.13
C MET A 225 0.31 10.72 4.67
N GLY A 226 -0.67 10.51 5.52
CA GLY A 226 -1.32 11.58 6.27
C GLY A 226 -0.70 11.74 7.66
N LEU A 227 -0.53 12.96 8.10
CA LEU A 227 0.02 13.31 9.39
C LEU A 227 -0.87 14.34 10.08
N VAL A 228 -0.85 14.34 11.41
CA VAL A 228 -1.23 15.50 12.21
C VAL A 228 0.01 16.05 12.91
N ILE A 229 0.18 17.36 12.85
CA ILE A 229 1.32 18.06 13.42
C ILE A 229 0.87 19.41 14.00
N ALA A 230 1.47 19.84 15.11
CA ALA A 230 1.17 21.15 15.66
C ALA A 230 1.66 22.26 14.70
N GLU A 231 0.85 23.31 14.49
CA GLU A 231 1.12 24.43 13.56
C GLU A 231 2.53 24.99 13.67
N LYS A 232 3.03 25.18 14.88
CA LYS A 232 4.38 25.69 15.15
C LYS A 232 5.53 24.87 14.57
N HIS A 233 5.26 23.62 14.13
CA HIS A 233 6.26 22.71 13.56
C HIS A 233 6.17 22.61 12.03
N LEU A 234 5.20 23.25 11.39
CA LEU A 234 5.04 23.21 9.92
C LEU A 234 6.29 23.69 9.19
N GLU A 235 6.89 24.80 9.61
CA GLU A 235 8.11 25.31 8.98
C GLU A 235 9.27 24.29 9.05
N THR A 236 9.37 23.58 10.17
CA THR A 236 10.38 22.53 10.33
C THR A 236 10.09 21.35 9.39
N LEU A 237 8.83 20.94 9.27
CA LEU A 237 8.42 19.91 8.32
C LEU A 237 8.74 20.33 6.87
N HIS A 238 8.42 21.55 6.48
CA HIS A 238 8.76 22.08 5.15
C HIS A 238 10.26 22.02 4.87
N LYS A 239 11.10 22.39 5.82
CA LYS A 239 12.55 22.28 5.68
C LYS A 239 13.05 20.84 5.53
N ILE A 240 12.41 19.88 6.19
CA ILE A 240 12.74 18.46 6.07
C ILE A 240 12.27 17.92 4.72
N ALA A 241 11.05 18.25 4.30
CA ALA A 241 10.44 17.76 3.07
C ALA A 241 11.06 18.38 1.79
N ALA A 242 11.69 19.53 1.89
CA ALA A 242 12.35 20.21 0.77
C ALA A 242 13.74 19.62 0.41
N ARG A 243 14.25 18.67 1.18
CA ARG A 243 15.55 18.00 0.96
C ARG A 243 15.39 16.74 0.13
#